data_fce7ff62eceac6bea11b68cfe10c0b5d
#
_entry.id   fce7ff62eceac6bea11b68cfe10c0b5d
#
_cell.length_a   1.000
_cell.length_b   1.000
_cell.length_c   1.000
_cell.angle_alpha   90.00
_cell.angle_beta   90.00
_cell.angle_gamma   90.00
#
_symmetry.space_group_name_H-M   'P 1'
#
loop_
_entity.id
_entity.type
_entity.pdbx_description
1 polymer ?
#
loop_
_entity_poly.entity_id
_entity_poly.type
_entity_poly.pdbx_seq_one_letter_code
_entity_poly.pdbx_strand_id
1 'polypeptide(L)'
;KTSYVYANHDASEIYSVVDYKGNGIWDKYDTARTRVLLLDEYRSHLPFSLLLALCDGQPLTLNCRYANRVCLHETVYIISNIPLEDQYPNIQHDEPDSWDALLARINNIRHYYDIGKYKDYSVEEYFHRVNDFIDCSPQEHPFEERK
;
A
#
# COMPACT_ATOMS: atom_id res chain seq x y z
N LYS A 1 0.99 1.97 -13.42
CA LYS A 1 1.12 2.22 -11.97
C LYS A 1 2.56 1.97 -11.51
N THR A 2 3.05 0.75 -11.68
CA THR A 2 4.40 0.36 -11.26
C THR A 2 5.47 1.19 -11.94
N SER A 3 5.30 1.51 -13.21
CA SER A 3 6.26 2.32 -13.96
C SER A 3 6.46 3.72 -13.37
N TYR A 4 5.44 4.28 -12.72
CA TYR A 4 5.58 5.55 -12.04
C TYR A 4 6.65 5.50 -10.95
N VAL A 5 6.64 4.43 -10.17
CA VAL A 5 7.61 4.26 -9.08
C VAL A 5 9.03 4.20 -9.63
N TYR A 6 9.25 3.40 -10.67
CA TYR A 6 10.56 3.26 -11.27
C TYR A 6 11.01 4.50 -12.06
N ALA A 7 10.07 5.34 -12.49
CA ALA A 7 10.39 6.60 -13.14
C ALA A 7 10.82 7.69 -12.14
N ASN A 8 10.39 7.59 -10.88
CA ASN A 8 10.62 8.62 -9.88
C ASN A 8 11.67 8.26 -8.84
N HIS A 9 12.17 7.03 -8.85
CA HIS A 9 13.17 6.55 -7.90
C HIS A 9 14.21 5.71 -8.62
N ASP A 10 15.42 5.69 -8.07
CA ASP A 10 16.48 4.81 -8.57
C ASP A 10 16.11 3.36 -8.27
N ALA A 11 16.18 2.50 -9.29
CA ALA A 11 15.84 1.09 -9.14
C ALA A 11 16.66 0.38 -8.05
N SER A 12 17.90 0.82 -7.81
CA SER A 12 18.75 0.24 -6.76
C SER A 12 18.24 0.55 -5.35
N GLU A 13 17.38 1.54 -5.20
CA GLU A 13 16.81 1.96 -3.92
C GLU A 13 15.43 1.40 -3.67
N ILE A 14 14.86 0.68 -4.64
CA ILE A 14 13.51 0.11 -4.55
C ILE A 14 13.58 -1.37 -4.18
N TYR A 15 12.88 -1.73 -3.11
CA TYR A 15 12.61 -3.13 -2.81
C TYR A 15 11.17 -3.44 -3.17
N SER A 16 10.97 -4.29 -4.17
CA SER A 16 9.66 -4.64 -4.68
C SER A 16 9.24 -6.03 -4.22
N VAL A 17 8.01 -6.13 -3.71
CA VAL A 17 7.39 -7.40 -3.33
C VAL A 17 6.18 -7.61 -4.22
N VAL A 18 6.14 -8.76 -4.90
CA VAL A 18 5.02 -9.19 -5.74
C VAL A 18 4.44 -10.50 -5.23
N ASP A 19 5.29 -11.37 -4.75
CA ASP A 19 4.90 -12.65 -4.16
C ASP A 19 5.01 -12.56 -2.64
N TYR A 20 3.89 -12.70 -1.97
CA TYR A 20 3.79 -12.56 -0.51
C TYR A 20 3.77 -13.90 0.23
N LYS A 21 4.03 -14.99 -0.48
CA LYS A 21 4.01 -16.33 0.11
C LYS A 21 5.39 -16.75 0.58
N GLY A 22 5.40 -17.62 1.57
CA GLY A 22 6.64 -18.22 2.07
C GLY A 22 7.38 -17.35 3.07
N ASN A 23 8.55 -17.81 3.45
CA ASN A 23 9.35 -17.22 4.53
C ASN A 23 10.44 -16.27 4.04
N GLY A 24 10.61 -16.15 2.73
CA GLY A 24 11.73 -15.43 2.13
C GLY A 24 11.38 -14.05 1.56
N ILE A 25 10.24 -13.50 1.92
CA ILE A 25 9.76 -12.22 1.35
C ILE A 25 10.80 -11.12 1.50
N TRP A 26 11.46 -11.05 2.65
CA TRP A 26 12.38 -9.97 2.99
C TRP A 26 13.85 -10.35 2.89
N ASP A 27 14.18 -11.55 2.43
CA ASP A 27 15.55 -12.05 2.43
C ASP A 27 16.53 -11.17 1.64
N LYS A 28 16.05 -10.53 0.60
CA LYS A 28 16.87 -9.66 -0.26
C LYS A 28 16.75 -8.17 0.07
N TYR A 29 16.04 -7.84 1.12
CA TYR A 29 15.95 -6.45 1.54
C TYR A 29 17.33 -5.95 1.94
N ASP A 30 17.77 -4.86 1.32
CA ASP A 30 19.07 -4.26 1.57
C ASP A 30 18.90 -3.02 2.44
N THR A 31 19.23 -3.14 3.71
CA THR A 31 19.11 -2.04 4.67
C THR A 31 19.90 -0.80 4.25
N ALA A 32 21.05 -0.99 3.64
CA ALA A 32 21.94 0.12 3.27
C ALA A 32 21.40 0.89 2.04
N ARG A 33 20.69 0.24 1.16
CA ARG A 33 20.27 0.83 -0.13
C ARG A 33 18.80 1.14 -0.22
N THR A 34 17.93 0.34 0.40
CA THR A 34 16.48 0.48 0.25
C THR A 34 15.99 1.77 0.87
N ARG A 35 15.38 2.61 0.06
CA ARG A 35 14.69 3.83 0.48
C ARG A 35 13.21 3.77 0.17
N VAL A 36 12.82 2.93 -0.78
CA VAL A 36 11.45 2.79 -1.27
C VAL A 36 11.03 1.34 -1.15
N LEU A 37 9.94 1.10 -0.47
CA LEU A 37 9.29 -0.20 -0.42
C LEU A 37 8.09 -0.18 -1.37
N LEU A 38 8.08 -1.10 -2.32
CA LEU A 38 6.98 -1.23 -3.28
C LEU A 38 6.25 -2.54 -3.03
N LEU A 39 5.03 -2.45 -2.55
CA LEU A 39 4.14 -3.60 -2.38
C LEU A 39 3.22 -3.65 -3.59
N ASP A 40 3.58 -4.48 -4.57
CA ASP A 40 2.88 -4.56 -5.84
C ASP A 40 1.84 -5.67 -5.82
N GLU A 41 0.79 -5.50 -6.60
CA GLU A 41 -0.34 -6.43 -6.70
C GLU A 41 -0.91 -6.81 -5.33
N TYR A 42 -1.04 -5.81 -4.46
CA TYR A 42 -1.38 -6.01 -3.06
C TYR A 42 -2.87 -6.33 -2.87
N ARG A 43 -3.15 -7.37 -2.07
CA ARG A 43 -4.51 -7.81 -1.74
C ARG A 43 -4.61 -8.24 -0.29
N SER A 44 -4.18 -7.37 0.63
CA SER A 44 -4.21 -7.64 2.07
C SER A 44 -3.44 -8.89 2.48
N HIS A 45 -2.34 -9.19 1.77
CA HIS A 45 -1.54 -10.39 1.98
C HIS A 45 -0.74 -10.41 3.28
N LEU A 46 -0.28 -9.24 3.72
CA LEU A 46 0.54 -9.15 4.92
C LEU A 46 -0.34 -9.06 6.16
N PRO A 47 0.12 -9.55 7.32
CA PRO A 47 -0.55 -9.27 8.57
C PRO A 47 -0.72 -7.77 8.75
N PHE A 48 -1.87 -7.34 9.24
CA PHE A 48 -2.19 -5.91 9.34
C PHE A 48 -1.20 -5.17 10.23
N SER A 49 -0.79 -5.79 11.34
CA SER A 49 0.19 -5.20 12.25
C SER A 49 1.54 -4.94 11.57
N LEU A 50 1.95 -5.84 10.69
CA LEU A 50 3.18 -5.66 9.93
C LEU A 50 3.05 -4.51 8.94
N LEU A 51 1.93 -4.41 8.24
CA LEU A 51 1.69 -3.30 7.33
C LEU A 51 1.72 -1.97 8.05
N LEU A 52 1.09 -1.87 9.22
CA LEU A 52 1.15 -0.67 10.04
C LEU A 52 2.58 -0.29 10.38
N ALA A 53 3.37 -1.28 10.80
CA ALA A 53 4.77 -1.04 11.18
C ALA A 53 5.62 -0.60 9.99
N LEU A 54 5.40 -1.20 8.81
CA LEU A 54 6.11 -0.82 7.59
C LEU A 54 5.82 0.62 7.17
N CYS A 55 4.62 1.10 7.44
CA CYS A 55 4.17 2.44 7.06
C CYS A 55 4.41 3.49 8.13
N ASP A 56 4.97 3.11 9.27
CA ASP A 56 5.09 4.00 10.43
C ASP A 56 6.26 4.98 10.37
N GLY A 57 7.22 4.74 9.47
CA GLY A 57 8.40 5.61 9.35
C GLY A 57 9.46 5.39 10.42
N GLN A 58 9.32 4.38 11.25
CA GLN A 58 10.28 4.02 12.28
C GLN A 58 11.09 2.80 11.86
N PRO A 59 12.33 2.66 12.36
CA PRO A 59 13.08 1.44 12.10
C PRO A 59 12.34 0.21 12.57
N LEU A 60 12.34 -0.83 11.75
CA LEU A 60 11.64 -2.08 12.01
C LEU A 60 12.55 -3.25 11.67
N THR A 61 12.62 -4.25 12.54
CA THR A 61 13.37 -5.46 12.27
C THR A 61 12.45 -6.48 11.58
N LEU A 62 12.85 -6.89 10.38
CA LEU A 62 12.14 -7.92 9.62
C LEU A 62 12.76 -9.29 9.88
N ASN A 63 11.92 -10.27 10.11
CA ASN A 63 12.36 -11.66 10.28
C ASN A 63 12.64 -12.27 8.91
N CYS A 64 13.90 -12.64 8.69
CA CYS A 64 14.36 -13.28 7.48
C CYS A 64 14.90 -14.66 7.80
N ARG A 65 14.97 -15.54 6.78
CA ARG A 65 15.39 -16.92 6.99
C ARG A 65 16.83 -17.08 7.49
N TYR A 66 17.72 -16.20 7.03
CA TYR A 66 19.16 -16.32 7.30
C TYR A 66 19.68 -15.31 8.29
N ALA A 67 19.20 -14.08 8.21
CA ALA A 67 19.59 -13.01 9.10
C ALA A 67 18.49 -11.95 9.10
N ASN A 68 18.15 -11.44 10.26
CA ASN A 68 17.14 -10.37 10.35
C ASN A 68 17.64 -9.11 9.66
N ARG A 69 16.71 -8.38 9.07
CA ARG A 69 16.99 -7.12 8.36
C ARG A 69 16.29 -5.97 9.06
N VAL A 70 16.97 -4.85 9.13
CA VAL A 70 16.38 -3.61 9.65
C VAL A 70 15.85 -2.79 8.48
N CYS A 71 14.58 -2.38 8.56
CA CYS A 71 13.96 -1.52 7.54
C CYS A 71 14.23 -0.06 7.86
N LEU A 72 14.77 0.66 6.89
CA LEU A 72 15.02 2.09 6.98
C LEU A 72 14.44 2.84 5.78
N HIS A 73 13.48 2.24 5.07
CA HIS A 73 12.86 2.90 3.93
C HIS A 73 12.04 4.11 4.36
N GLU A 74 11.95 5.08 3.50
CA GLU A 74 11.29 6.36 3.77
C GLU A 74 9.93 6.47 3.09
N THR A 75 9.73 5.70 2.01
CA THR A 75 8.53 5.76 1.19
C THR A 75 7.99 4.37 0.97
N VAL A 76 6.66 4.23 1.09
CA VAL A 76 5.96 2.98 0.79
C VAL A 76 4.94 3.25 -0.29
N TYR A 77 5.00 2.46 -1.36
CA TYR A 77 3.97 2.43 -2.40
C TYR A 77 3.21 1.12 -2.29
N ILE A 78 1.90 1.22 -2.22
CA ILE A 78 1.02 0.05 -2.24
C ILE A 78 0.21 0.14 -3.53
N ILE A 79 0.43 -0.80 -4.43
CA ILE A 79 -0.26 -0.85 -5.72
C ILE A 79 -1.22 -2.02 -5.70
N SER A 80 -2.47 -1.76 -5.99
CA SER A 80 -3.52 -2.77 -5.93
C SER A 80 -4.55 -2.58 -7.04
N ASN A 81 -5.16 -3.69 -7.44
CA ASN A 81 -6.35 -3.69 -8.28
C ASN A 81 -7.63 -3.76 -7.43
N ILE A 82 -7.49 -3.92 -6.12
CA ILE A 82 -8.59 -3.89 -5.16
C ILE A 82 -8.61 -2.50 -4.54
N PRO A 83 -9.77 -1.82 -4.47
CA PRO A 83 -9.84 -0.49 -3.86
C PRO A 83 -9.52 -0.53 -2.37
N LEU A 84 -9.08 0.61 -1.84
CA LEU A 84 -8.67 0.71 -0.44
C LEU A 84 -9.77 0.26 0.53
N GLU A 85 -11.00 0.61 0.25
CA GLU A 85 -12.16 0.26 1.08
C GLU A 85 -12.43 -1.24 1.14
N ASP A 86 -11.87 -2.03 0.23
CA ASP A 86 -12.02 -3.49 0.22
C ASP A 86 -10.82 -4.20 0.85
N GLN A 87 -9.81 -3.45 1.29
CA GLN A 87 -8.64 -4.03 1.96
C GLN A 87 -8.97 -4.31 3.44
N TYR A 88 -8.53 -5.45 3.93
CA TYR A 88 -8.69 -5.84 5.33
C TYR A 88 -10.11 -5.65 5.87
N PRO A 89 -11.12 -6.27 5.26
CA PRO A 89 -12.51 -6.05 5.68
C PRO A 89 -12.77 -6.44 7.14
N ASN A 90 -12.09 -7.47 7.63
CA ASN A 90 -12.25 -7.90 9.03
C ASN A 90 -11.69 -6.86 10.01
N ILE A 91 -10.55 -6.26 9.67
CA ILE A 91 -9.95 -5.22 10.49
C ILE A 91 -10.84 -3.98 10.53
N GLN A 92 -11.39 -3.60 9.39
CA GLN A 92 -12.31 -2.46 9.33
C GLN A 92 -13.52 -2.66 10.25
N HIS A 93 -14.04 -3.89 10.29
CA HIS A 93 -15.21 -4.23 11.08
C HIS A 93 -14.87 -4.41 12.57
N ASP A 94 -13.84 -5.20 12.87
CA ASP A 94 -13.55 -5.64 14.23
C ASP A 94 -12.63 -4.70 14.98
N GLU A 95 -11.77 -3.96 14.27
CA GLU A 95 -10.76 -3.10 14.86
C GLU A 95 -10.70 -1.75 14.15
N PRO A 96 -11.80 -0.96 14.21
CA PRO A 96 -11.86 0.30 13.46
C PRO A 96 -10.78 1.30 13.84
N ASP A 97 -10.32 1.30 15.09
CA ASP A 97 -9.24 2.19 15.52
C ASP A 97 -7.91 1.82 14.83
N SER A 98 -7.66 0.52 14.64
CA SER A 98 -6.47 0.05 13.93
C SER A 98 -6.54 0.45 12.46
N TRP A 99 -7.70 0.31 11.85
CA TRP A 99 -7.92 0.75 10.48
C TRP A 99 -7.67 2.26 10.33
N ASP A 100 -8.19 3.06 11.25
CA ASP A 100 -7.97 4.51 11.26
C ASP A 100 -6.49 4.85 11.40
N ALA A 101 -5.74 4.05 12.16
CA ALA A 101 -4.29 4.25 12.29
C ALA A 101 -3.57 4.04 10.95
N LEU A 102 -4.00 3.07 10.15
CA LEU A 102 -3.45 2.90 8.80
C LEU A 102 -3.80 4.10 7.92
N LEU A 103 -5.05 4.53 7.93
CA LEU A 103 -5.49 5.68 7.12
C LEU A 103 -4.71 6.94 7.47
N ALA A 104 -4.37 7.13 8.75
CA ALA A 104 -3.58 8.27 9.19
C ALA A 104 -2.15 8.27 8.62
N ARG A 105 -1.63 7.11 8.22
CA ARG A 105 -0.29 6.98 7.64
C ARG A 105 -0.27 7.16 6.13
N ILE A 106 -1.42 7.15 5.48
CA ILE A 106 -1.51 7.33 4.03
C ILE A 106 -1.47 8.81 3.69
N ASN A 107 -0.53 9.20 2.83
CA ASN A 107 -0.35 10.58 2.42
C ASN A 107 -1.11 10.92 1.15
N ASN A 108 -1.22 9.97 0.23
CA ASN A 108 -1.85 10.21 -1.06
C ASN A 108 -2.46 8.92 -1.61
N ILE A 109 -3.64 9.03 -2.19
CA ILE A 109 -4.30 7.92 -2.87
C ILE A 109 -4.42 8.30 -4.34
N ARG A 110 -3.80 7.48 -5.22
CA ARG A 110 -3.86 7.68 -6.66
C ARG A 110 -4.77 6.65 -7.29
N HIS A 111 -5.83 7.13 -7.88
CA HIS A 111 -6.79 6.29 -8.58
C HIS A 111 -6.59 6.38 -10.08
N TYR A 112 -6.17 5.26 -10.69
CA TYR A 112 -6.06 5.15 -12.14
C TYR A 112 -7.40 4.71 -12.71
N TYR A 113 -8.03 5.56 -13.49
CA TYR A 113 -9.34 5.29 -14.09
C TYR A 113 -9.22 4.89 -15.57
N ASP A 114 -8.03 5.02 -16.17
CA ASP A 114 -7.71 4.58 -17.52
C ASP A 114 -6.20 4.47 -17.65
N ILE A 115 -5.72 3.92 -18.75
CA ILE A 115 -4.28 3.79 -19.01
C ILE A 115 -3.62 5.17 -19.01
N GLY A 116 -2.66 5.36 -18.11
CA GLY A 116 -1.93 6.62 -17.99
C GLY A 116 -2.72 7.78 -17.43
N LYS A 117 -3.99 7.57 -17.07
CA LYS A 117 -4.85 8.62 -16.54
C LYS A 117 -5.19 8.32 -15.08
N TYR A 118 -4.93 9.29 -14.23
CA TYR A 118 -5.15 9.12 -12.80
C TYR A 118 -5.63 10.40 -12.15
N LYS A 119 -6.16 10.29 -10.95
CA LYS A 119 -6.50 11.41 -10.09
C LYS A 119 -5.99 11.13 -8.68
N ASP A 120 -5.43 12.14 -8.04
CA ASP A 120 -4.90 12.06 -6.70
C ASP A 120 -5.92 12.59 -5.69
N TYR A 121 -5.99 11.91 -4.55
CA TYR A 121 -6.88 12.25 -3.46
C TYR A 121 -6.13 12.18 -2.13
N SER A 122 -6.52 13.03 -1.19
CA SER A 122 -6.24 12.75 0.22
C SER A 122 -7.15 11.60 0.67
N VAL A 123 -6.86 11.01 1.83
CA VAL A 123 -7.73 9.95 2.38
C VAL A 123 -9.15 10.46 2.57
N GLU A 124 -9.30 11.65 3.13
CA GLU A 124 -10.60 12.26 3.37
C GLU A 124 -11.38 12.47 2.08
N GLU A 125 -10.73 13.05 1.07
CA GLU A 125 -11.34 13.28 -0.24
C GLU A 125 -11.75 11.97 -0.92
N TYR A 126 -10.90 10.94 -0.79
CA TYR A 126 -11.16 9.65 -1.41
C TYR A 126 -12.42 8.99 -0.86
N PHE A 127 -12.57 8.94 0.45
CA PHE A 127 -13.74 8.32 1.07
C PHE A 127 -15.00 9.16 0.90
N HIS A 128 -14.87 10.46 0.85
CA HIS A 128 -16.00 11.33 0.52
C HIS A 128 -16.51 11.05 -0.90
N ARG A 129 -15.62 10.88 -1.86
CA ARG A 129 -15.96 10.52 -3.23
C ARG A 129 -16.68 9.18 -3.32
N VAL A 130 -16.20 8.18 -2.60
CA VAL A 130 -16.83 6.85 -2.58
C VAL A 130 -18.25 6.93 -2.04
N ASN A 131 -18.45 7.68 -0.96
CA ASN A 131 -19.78 7.88 -0.39
C ASN A 131 -20.72 8.60 -1.35
N ASP A 132 -20.24 9.57 -2.08
CA ASP A 132 -21.02 10.27 -3.08
C ASP A 132 -21.50 9.34 -4.18
N PHE A 133 -20.64 8.44 -4.64
CA PHE A 133 -21.02 7.44 -5.64
C PHE A 133 -22.10 6.49 -5.12
N ILE A 134 -21.98 6.06 -3.89
CA ILE A 134 -22.99 5.18 -3.27
C ILE A 134 -24.33 5.88 -3.20
N ASP A 135 -24.35 7.16 -2.83
CA ASP A 135 -25.58 7.92 -2.66
C ASP A 135 -26.22 8.32 -3.98
N CYS A 136 -25.42 8.64 -4.98
CA CYS A 136 -25.92 9.24 -6.23
C CYS A 136 -26.20 8.21 -7.31
N SER A 137 -25.32 7.25 -7.53
CA SER A 137 -25.43 6.36 -8.68
C SER A 137 -24.60 5.11 -8.51
N PRO A 138 -25.24 4.00 -8.14
CA PRO A 138 -24.50 2.74 -7.96
C PRO A 138 -23.77 2.26 -9.21
N GLN A 139 -24.24 2.59 -10.38
CA GLN A 139 -23.59 2.17 -11.62
C GLN A 139 -22.32 2.92 -11.93
N GLU A 140 -21.97 3.93 -11.15
CA GLU A 140 -20.77 4.75 -11.35
C GLU A 140 -19.54 4.20 -10.65
N HIS A 141 -19.55 2.95 -10.24
CA HIS A 141 -18.45 2.37 -9.47
C HIS A 141 -17.30 1.74 -10.24
N PRO A 142 -17.30 1.65 -11.56
CA PRO A 142 -16.30 0.84 -12.26
C PRO A 142 -14.86 1.28 -12.07
N PHE A 143 -14.60 2.48 -11.63
CA PHE A 143 -13.22 2.95 -11.47
C PHE A 143 -12.69 2.79 -10.06
N GLU A 144 -13.47 2.32 -9.13
CA GLU A 144 -13.03 2.17 -7.74
C GLU A 144 -12.04 1.05 -7.57
N GLU A 145 -12.03 0.10 -8.46
CA GLU A 145 -11.12 -1.03 -8.43
C GLU A 145 -9.70 -0.66 -8.86
N ARG A 146 -9.47 0.56 -9.29
CA ARG A 146 -8.18 0.99 -9.85
C ARG A 146 -7.44 1.89 -8.88
N LYS A 147 -6.34 1.45 -8.42
CA LYS A 147 -5.46 2.25 -7.56
C LYS A 147 -4.08 2.30 -8.10
#